data_5e296a2c04491339d76283914a07140d
#
_entry.id   5e296a2c04491339d76283914a07140d
#
_cell.length_a   1.000
_cell.length_b   1.000
_cell.length_c   1.000
_cell.angle_alpha   90.00
_cell.angle_beta   90.00
_cell.angle_gamma   90.00
#
_symmetry.space_group_name_H-M   'P 1'
#
loop_
_entity.id
_entity.type
_entity.pdbx_description
1 polymer ?
#
loop_
_entity_poly.entity_id
_entity_poly.type
_entity_poly.pdbx_seq_one_letter_code
_entity_poly.pdbx_strand_id
1 'polypeptide(L)'
;MTIGFNHLGRHGRLGNQMFQYAGLRGIAAHRGFDFMIPPSDYKDEWKDHQLFEAFKLKNLTNIGVCPGPYVQEAHFHFDNNLFINMPDGHNVYGYLQSTKWFEHIEDSIREDFEFKNDIYNPCKKMMDTVDNPIALHVRRGDYITNSDNHPPCTKEYYDTALSKFDNNRTVVVFSDDPQWCSTCLLYTSPSPRDGLLSRMPSSA
;
A
#
# COMPACT_ATOMS: atom_id res chain seq x y z
N MET A 1 8.05 -27.53 -0.68
CA MET A 1 9.04 -26.43 -0.52
C MET A 1 8.28 -25.16 -0.23
N THR A 2 8.66 -24.39 0.81
CA THR A 2 7.86 -23.24 1.29
C THR A 2 8.78 -22.13 1.75
N ILE A 3 8.45 -20.89 1.40
CA ILE A 3 9.13 -19.69 1.92
C ILE A 3 8.16 -18.83 2.71
N GLY A 4 8.67 -17.98 3.60
CA GLY A 4 7.85 -17.15 4.46
C GLY A 4 8.25 -15.68 4.48
N PHE A 5 7.38 -14.85 5.08
CA PHE A 5 7.67 -13.46 5.41
C PHE A 5 7.16 -13.15 6.83
N ASN A 6 7.88 -13.64 7.84
CA ASN A 6 7.44 -13.53 9.24
C ASN A 6 7.39 -12.09 9.77
N HIS A 7 8.11 -11.17 9.15
CA HIS A 7 8.11 -9.75 9.51
C HIS A 7 7.13 -8.89 8.71
N LEU A 8 6.20 -9.52 7.99
CA LEU A 8 5.14 -8.79 7.30
C LEU A 8 4.39 -7.89 8.29
N GLY A 9 4.19 -6.64 7.92
CA GLY A 9 3.55 -5.63 8.79
C GLY A 9 4.49 -4.95 9.81
N ARG A 10 5.72 -5.43 9.99
CA ARG A 10 6.69 -4.84 10.88
C ARG A 10 7.39 -3.60 10.30
N HIS A 11 7.57 -3.58 8.99
CA HIS A 11 8.24 -2.52 8.27
C HIS A 11 7.28 -1.83 7.32
N GLY A 12 6.75 -0.71 7.77
CA GLY A 12 5.84 0.11 6.99
C GLY A 12 4.37 -0.30 7.06
N ARG A 13 3.52 0.57 6.53
CA ARG A 13 2.07 0.44 6.54
C ARG A 13 1.56 -0.35 5.34
N LEU A 14 0.25 -0.29 5.07
CA LEU A 14 -0.45 -1.11 4.06
C LEU A 14 0.28 -1.17 2.70
N GLY A 15 0.73 -0.04 2.16
CA GLY A 15 1.44 -0.03 0.87
C GLY A 15 2.72 -0.87 0.85
N ASN A 16 3.52 -0.81 1.94
CA ASN A 16 4.70 -1.66 2.08
C ASN A 16 4.32 -3.13 2.24
N GLN A 17 3.27 -3.44 3.00
CA GLN A 17 2.77 -4.80 3.17
C GLN A 17 2.29 -5.40 1.83
N MET A 18 1.67 -4.59 0.97
CA MET A 18 1.29 -5.02 -0.39
C MET A 18 2.52 -5.42 -1.21
N PHE A 19 3.57 -4.60 -1.21
CA PHE A 19 4.82 -4.94 -1.90
C PHE A 19 5.49 -6.19 -1.32
N GLN A 20 5.56 -6.31 0.00
CA GLN A 20 6.15 -7.47 0.69
C GLN A 20 5.39 -8.76 0.36
N TYR A 21 4.07 -8.72 0.40
CA TYR A 21 3.21 -9.85 0.04
C TYR A 21 3.35 -10.23 -1.42
N ALA A 22 3.24 -9.26 -2.33
CA ALA A 22 3.35 -9.49 -3.77
C ALA A 22 4.74 -10.02 -4.16
N GLY A 23 5.80 -9.45 -3.58
CA GLY A 23 7.17 -9.88 -3.80
C GLY A 23 7.43 -11.31 -3.29
N LEU A 24 6.95 -11.65 -2.08
CA LEU A 24 7.02 -13.02 -1.57
C LEU A 24 6.33 -14.01 -2.52
N ARG A 25 5.12 -13.68 -2.97
CA ARG A 25 4.38 -14.52 -3.93
C ARG A 25 5.10 -14.69 -5.24
N GLY A 26 5.67 -13.59 -5.77
CA GLY A 26 6.41 -13.62 -7.02
C GLY A 26 7.66 -14.50 -6.93
N ILE A 27 8.43 -14.39 -5.83
CA ILE A 27 9.57 -15.27 -5.56
C ILE A 27 9.11 -16.73 -5.47
N ALA A 28 8.05 -17.01 -4.71
CA ALA A 28 7.51 -18.35 -4.54
C ALA A 28 7.07 -18.95 -5.90
N ALA A 29 6.32 -18.20 -6.70
CA ALA A 29 5.88 -18.63 -8.02
C ALA A 29 7.06 -18.92 -8.96
N HIS A 30 8.07 -18.05 -9.00
CA HIS A 30 9.28 -18.25 -9.80
C HIS A 30 10.05 -19.50 -9.39
N ARG A 31 10.12 -19.78 -8.09
CA ARG A 31 10.82 -20.96 -7.53
C ARG A 31 10.00 -22.24 -7.56
N GLY A 32 8.70 -22.18 -7.86
CA GLY A 32 7.79 -23.32 -7.73
C GLY A 32 7.60 -23.75 -6.26
N PHE A 33 7.61 -22.79 -5.34
CA PHE A 33 7.44 -23.00 -3.90
C PHE A 33 6.05 -22.56 -3.45
N ASP A 34 5.59 -23.15 -2.36
CA ASP A 34 4.51 -22.57 -1.56
C ASP A 34 5.03 -21.35 -0.78
N PHE A 35 4.12 -20.52 -0.31
CA PHE A 35 4.46 -19.40 0.56
C PHE A 35 3.55 -19.35 1.77
N MET A 36 4.01 -18.71 2.84
CA MET A 36 3.21 -18.45 4.04
C MET A 36 3.49 -17.09 4.62
N ILE A 37 2.46 -16.52 5.24
CA ILE A 37 2.56 -15.30 6.03
C ILE A 37 1.94 -15.51 7.40
N PRO A 38 2.36 -14.77 8.43
CA PRO A 38 1.78 -14.87 9.76
C PRO A 38 0.27 -14.58 9.77
N PRO A 39 -0.50 -15.16 10.69
CA PRO A 39 -1.91 -14.82 10.85
C PRO A 39 -2.09 -13.35 11.30
N SER A 40 -3.29 -12.81 11.06
CA SER A 40 -3.61 -11.40 11.35
C SER A 40 -3.49 -11.04 12.84
N ASP A 41 -3.68 -12.00 13.72
CA ASP A 41 -3.56 -11.87 15.17
C ASP A 41 -2.18 -12.25 15.72
N TYR A 42 -1.23 -12.51 14.85
CA TYR A 42 0.14 -12.83 15.26
C TYR A 42 0.74 -11.63 15.98
N LYS A 43 0.78 -11.74 17.30
CA LYS A 43 1.26 -10.67 18.20
C LYS A 43 2.77 -10.69 18.25
N ASP A 44 3.35 -9.77 17.52
CA ASP A 44 4.71 -9.29 17.75
C ASP A 44 4.62 -7.79 17.97
N GLU A 45 5.44 -7.21 18.83
CA GLU A 45 5.34 -5.84 19.38
C GLU A 45 5.16 -4.69 18.35
N TRP A 46 5.26 -5.00 17.05
CA TRP A 46 5.37 -4.00 15.97
C TRP A 46 4.35 -4.16 14.83
N LYS A 47 3.29 -5.00 14.99
CA LYS A 47 2.46 -5.38 13.85
C LYS A 47 1.16 -4.64 13.70
N ASP A 48 1.05 -4.05 12.54
CA ASP A 48 -0.18 -3.53 11.98
C ASP A 48 -0.51 -4.32 10.70
N HIS A 49 -1.20 -5.45 10.85
CA HIS A 49 -1.54 -6.36 9.76
C HIS A 49 -2.77 -5.88 8.99
N GLN A 50 -2.59 -4.86 8.16
CA GLN A 50 -3.69 -4.26 7.41
C GLN A 50 -4.12 -5.06 6.17
N LEU A 51 -3.29 -5.97 5.66
CA LEU A 51 -3.63 -6.76 4.47
C LEU A 51 -4.92 -7.56 4.65
N PHE A 52 -5.03 -8.30 5.76
CA PHE A 52 -6.22 -9.11 6.07
C PHE A 52 -7.47 -8.28 6.36
N GLU A 53 -7.30 -7.03 6.75
CA GLU A 53 -8.42 -6.12 6.96
C GLU A 53 -8.96 -5.59 5.63
N ALA A 54 -8.06 -5.24 4.71
CA ALA A 54 -8.39 -4.55 3.46
C ALA A 54 -8.78 -5.50 2.32
N PHE A 55 -8.08 -6.63 2.16
CA PHE A 55 -8.10 -7.43 0.94
C PHE A 55 -8.62 -8.85 1.14
N LYS A 56 -9.07 -9.46 0.02
CA LYS A 56 -9.61 -10.83 -0.01
C LYS A 56 -8.52 -11.90 0.05
N LEU A 57 -7.33 -11.62 -0.45
CA LEU A 57 -6.16 -12.51 -0.51
C LEU A 57 -6.52 -13.92 -1.03
N LYS A 58 -7.21 -14.00 -2.17
CA LYS A 58 -7.84 -15.23 -2.68
C LYS A 58 -6.86 -16.38 -2.91
N ASN A 59 -5.61 -16.07 -3.22
CA ASN A 59 -4.57 -17.04 -3.50
C ASN A 59 -3.65 -17.33 -2.30
N LEU A 60 -3.97 -16.82 -1.12
CA LEU A 60 -3.27 -17.15 0.12
C LEU A 60 -3.71 -18.52 0.61
N THR A 61 -2.83 -19.51 0.51
CA THR A 61 -3.12 -20.90 0.86
C THR A 61 -2.62 -21.31 2.25
N ASN A 62 -1.53 -20.70 2.70
CA ASN A 62 -0.90 -21.07 3.96
C ASN A 62 -0.74 -19.85 4.88
N ILE A 63 -1.29 -19.95 6.07
CA ILE A 63 -1.13 -18.98 7.14
C ILE A 63 -0.31 -19.62 8.25
N GLY A 64 0.82 -19.01 8.60
CA GLY A 64 1.71 -19.56 9.61
C GLY A 64 3.05 -18.84 9.67
N VAL A 65 3.92 -19.31 10.55
CA VAL A 65 5.27 -18.80 10.76
C VAL A 65 6.27 -19.77 10.17
N CYS A 66 7.08 -19.33 9.22
CA CYS A 66 8.15 -20.12 8.65
C CYS A 66 9.31 -20.22 9.67
N PRO A 67 9.72 -21.43 10.07
CA PRO A 67 10.71 -21.59 11.16
C PRO A 67 12.17 -21.31 10.72
N GLY A 68 12.40 -21.13 9.43
CA GLY A 68 13.74 -21.01 8.87
C GLY A 68 14.40 -19.64 9.04
N PRO A 69 15.69 -19.55 8.69
CA PRO A 69 16.45 -18.32 8.77
C PRO A 69 15.96 -17.26 7.77
N TYR A 70 16.48 -16.04 7.93
CA TYR A 70 16.14 -14.92 7.05
C TYR A 70 17.15 -14.78 5.91
N VAL A 71 16.63 -14.44 4.73
CA VAL A 71 17.40 -13.91 3.60
C VAL A 71 17.00 -12.46 3.43
N GLN A 72 17.95 -11.56 3.65
CA GLN A 72 17.70 -10.12 3.60
C GLN A 72 17.90 -9.58 2.18
N GLU A 73 16.97 -8.72 1.74
CA GLU A 73 17.14 -7.88 0.56
C GLU A 73 18.38 -6.99 0.73
N ALA A 74 19.31 -7.05 -0.22
CA ALA A 74 20.60 -6.37 -0.09
C ALA A 74 20.51 -4.84 -0.28
N HIS A 75 19.49 -4.38 -1.02
CA HIS A 75 19.26 -2.97 -1.36
C HIS A 75 17.81 -2.76 -1.81
N PHE A 76 17.37 -1.50 -1.93
CA PHE A 76 15.99 -1.18 -2.34
C PHE A 76 15.68 -1.38 -3.84
N HIS A 77 16.63 -1.81 -4.64
CA HIS A 77 16.41 -2.17 -6.03
C HIS A 77 16.10 -3.66 -6.16
N PHE A 78 15.50 -4.06 -7.29
CA PHE A 78 15.28 -5.48 -7.59
C PHE A 78 16.58 -6.28 -7.51
N ASP A 79 16.61 -7.27 -6.63
CA ASP A 79 17.74 -8.20 -6.46
C ASP A 79 17.45 -9.49 -7.22
N ASN A 80 18.02 -9.59 -8.42
CA ASN A 80 17.87 -10.76 -9.27
C ASN A 80 18.48 -12.02 -8.64
N ASN A 81 19.52 -11.89 -7.82
CA ASN A 81 20.11 -13.04 -7.14
C ASN A 81 19.19 -13.62 -6.09
N LEU A 82 18.60 -12.76 -5.25
CA LEU A 82 17.57 -13.19 -4.29
C LEU A 82 16.37 -13.83 -5.01
N PHE A 83 15.91 -13.22 -6.10
CA PHE A 83 14.76 -13.71 -6.86
C PHE A 83 14.97 -15.14 -7.40
N ILE A 84 16.13 -15.39 -8.02
CA ILE A 84 16.45 -16.67 -8.64
C ILE A 84 16.87 -17.73 -7.61
N ASN A 85 17.58 -17.35 -6.56
CA ASN A 85 18.27 -18.27 -5.67
C ASN A 85 17.65 -18.36 -4.26
N MET A 86 16.44 -17.77 -4.02
CA MET A 86 15.77 -17.89 -2.73
C MET A 86 15.70 -19.36 -2.29
N PRO A 87 16.32 -19.74 -1.16
CA PRO A 87 16.35 -21.12 -0.72
C PRO A 87 15.01 -21.53 -0.08
N ASP A 88 14.70 -22.82 -0.16
CA ASP A 88 13.56 -23.43 0.52
C ASP A 88 13.66 -23.28 2.05
N GLY A 89 12.52 -23.20 2.72
CA GLY A 89 12.45 -23.13 4.18
C GLY A 89 12.95 -21.83 4.79
N HIS A 90 13.14 -20.76 4.01
CA HIS A 90 13.66 -19.49 4.50
C HIS A 90 12.61 -18.38 4.49
N ASN A 91 12.87 -17.34 5.28
CA ASN A 91 12.08 -16.13 5.33
C ASN A 91 12.72 -15.02 4.49
N VAL A 92 11.92 -14.30 3.74
CA VAL A 92 12.34 -13.05 3.11
C VAL A 92 12.29 -11.92 4.15
N TYR A 93 13.26 -11.02 4.10
CA TYR A 93 13.31 -9.81 4.91
C TYR A 93 13.69 -8.61 4.05
N GLY A 94 12.81 -7.64 3.93
CA GLY A 94 13.03 -6.44 3.12
C GLY A 94 11.75 -5.70 2.82
N TYR A 95 11.81 -4.75 1.88
CA TYR A 95 10.64 -3.99 1.42
C TYR A 95 10.09 -4.49 0.09
N LEU A 96 10.92 -5.09 -0.75
CA LEU A 96 10.59 -5.63 -2.07
C LEU A 96 9.86 -4.61 -2.98
N GLN A 97 10.24 -3.34 -2.91
CA GLN A 97 9.55 -2.22 -3.58
C GLN A 97 9.86 -2.10 -5.08
N SER A 98 9.68 -3.20 -5.82
CA SER A 98 9.78 -3.24 -7.27
C SER A 98 8.73 -4.16 -7.87
N THR A 99 8.10 -3.77 -8.96
CA THR A 99 7.14 -4.62 -9.69
C THR A 99 7.79 -5.85 -10.30
N LYS A 100 9.10 -5.81 -10.56
CA LYS A 100 9.86 -6.94 -11.10
C LYS A 100 9.80 -8.19 -10.23
N TRP A 101 9.50 -8.06 -8.94
CA TRP A 101 9.34 -9.21 -8.07
C TRP A 101 8.13 -10.07 -8.44
N PHE A 102 7.06 -9.47 -9.00
CA PHE A 102 5.77 -10.14 -9.20
C PHE A 102 5.08 -9.86 -10.54
N GLU A 103 5.70 -9.14 -11.48
CA GLU A 103 5.10 -8.80 -12.78
C GLU A 103 4.67 -10.03 -13.59
N HIS A 104 5.37 -11.17 -13.43
CA HIS A 104 5.05 -12.44 -14.12
C HIS A 104 3.78 -13.13 -13.56
N ILE A 105 3.24 -12.66 -12.43
CA ILE A 105 1.98 -13.13 -11.83
C ILE A 105 1.02 -11.97 -11.53
N GLU A 106 1.12 -10.87 -12.27
CA GLU A 106 0.40 -9.62 -12.02
C GLU A 106 -1.11 -9.83 -11.84
N ASP A 107 -1.76 -10.59 -12.73
CA ASP A 107 -3.21 -10.83 -12.68
C ASP A 107 -3.62 -11.50 -11.38
N SER A 108 -2.86 -12.48 -10.93
CA SER A 108 -3.12 -13.20 -9.68
C SER A 108 -2.90 -12.30 -8.43
N ILE A 109 -1.94 -11.36 -8.50
CA ILE A 109 -1.75 -10.36 -7.45
C ILE A 109 -2.91 -9.37 -7.41
N ARG A 110 -3.45 -8.96 -8.56
CA ARG A 110 -4.64 -8.09 -8.64
C ARG A 110 -5.87 -8.75 -8.02
N GLU A 111 -6.06 -10.05 -8.21
CA GLU A 111 -7.13 -10.82 -7.57
C GLU A 111 -7.02 -10.85 -6.04
N ASP A 112 -5.80 -10.98 -5.51
CA ASP A 112 -5.58 -10.94 -4.07
C ASP A 112 -5.90 -9.58 -3.48
N PHE A 113 -5.54 -8.52 -4.18
CA PHE A 113 -5.77 -7.15 -3.73
C PHE A 113 -7.17 -6.61 -4.09
N GLU A 114 -8.12 -7.47 -4.42
CA GLU A 114 -9.51 -7.06 -4.41
C GLU A 114 -9.94 -6.69 -2.99
N PHE A 115 -10.47 -5.48 -2.83
CA PHE A 115 -11.00 -5.05 -1.54
C PHE A 115 -12.13 -5.94 -1.06
N LYS A 116 -12.24 -6.12 0.24
CA LYS A 116 -13.41 -6.73 0.86
C LYS A 116 -14.66 -5.90 0.58
N ASN A 117 -15.80 -6.56 0.53
CA ASN A 117 -17.05 -5.92 0.11
C ASN A 117 -17.55 -4.83 1.09
N ASP A 118 -17.26 -4.96 2.37
CA ASP A 118 -17.57 -3.99 3.41
C ASP A 118 -16.79 -2.67 3.26
N ILE A 119 -15.60 -2.73 2.63
CA ILE A 119 -14.82 -1.55 2.25
C ILE A 119 -15.23 -1.07 0.84
N TYR A 120 -15.28 -1.98 -0.13
CA TYR A 120 -15.52 -1.64 -1.53
C TYR A 120 -16.89 -0.99 -1.77
N ASN A 121 -17.97 -1.57 -1.21
CA ASN A 121 -19.32 -1.14 -1.52
C ASN A 121 -19.64 0.29 -1.04
N PRO A 122 -19.30 0.71 0.19
CA PRO A 122 -19.49 2.09 0.61
C PRO A 122 -18.65 3.08 -0.22
N CYS A 123 -17.40 2.76 -0.52
CA CYS A 123 -16.53 3.60 -1.33
C CYS A 123 -17.08 3.73 -2.76
N LYS A 124 -17.49 2.62 -3.38
CA LYS A 124 -18.12 2.64 -4.70
C LYS A 124 -19.36 3.51 -4.72
N LYS A 125 -20.27 3.32 -3.76
CA LYS A 125 -21.50 4.13 -3.66
C LYS A 125 -21.20 5.63 -3.55
N MET A 126 -20.17 6.02 -2.82
CA MET A 126 -19.74 7.41 -2.71
C MET A 126 -19.16 7.90 -4.05
N MET A 127 -18.28 7.11 -4.66
CA MET A 127 -17.63 7.50 -5.92
C MET A 127 -18.58 7.53 -7.12
N ASP A 128 -19.63 6.71 -7.14
CA ASP A 128 -20.67 6.72 -8.18
C ASP A 128 -21.48 8.05 -8.19
N THR A 129 -21.39 8.88 -7.16
CA THR A 129 -22.01 10.22 -7.12
C THR A 129 -21.16 11.31 -7.76
N VAL A 130 -19.92 11.01 -8.13
CA VAL A 130 -18.97 11.99 -8.66
C VAL A 130 -18.54 11.60 -10.06
N ASP A 131 -18.79 12.49 -11.02
CA ASP A 131 -18.40 12.26 -12.41
C ASP A 131 -16.92 12.56 -12.63
N ASN A 132 -16.21 11.60 -13.22
CA ASN A 132 -14.80 11.68 -13.63
C ASN A 132 -13.89 12.43 -12.63
N PRO A 133 -13.80 12.01 -11.36
CA PRO A 133 -13.08 12.73 -10.32
C PRO A 133 -11.57 12.73 -10.52
N ILE A 134 -10.91 13.70 -9.93
CA ILE A 134 -9.46 13.72 -9.70
C ILE A 134 -9.21 13.25 -8.27
N ALA A 135 -8.44 12.19 -8.08
CA ALA A 135 -7.98 11.78 -6.74
C ALA A 135 -6.72 12.58 -6.37
N LEU A 136 -6.78 13.32 -5.27
CA LEU A 136 -5.66 14.07 -4.73
C LEU A 136 -5.27 13.49 -3.37
N HIS A 137 -4.06 12.90 -3.27
CA HIS A 137 -3.53 12.39 -2.02
C HIS A 137 -2.59 13.38 -1.36
N VAL A 138 -2.89 13.74 -0.12
CA VAL A 138 -2.09 14.68 0.69
C VAL A 138 -1.64 13.97 1.97
N ARG A 139 -0.35 13.72 2.09
CA ARG A 139 0.25 13.12 3.28
C ARG A 139 1.09 14.16 4.01
N ARG A 140 0.79 14.39 5.28
CA ARG A 140 1.45 15.38 6.13
C ARG A 140 1.87 14.81 7.48
N GLY A 141 1.01 14.10 8.18
CA GLY A 141 1.19 13.55 9.51
C GLY A 141 2.64 13.34 9.96
N ASP A 142 3.13 12.13 9.80
CA ASP A 142 4.51 11.76 10.14
C ASP A 142 5.57 12.48 9.26
N TYR A 143 5.21 12.97 8.07
CA TYR A 143 6.13 13.69 7.18
C TYR A 143 6.52 15.08 7.71
N ILE A 144 5.66 15.72 8.51
CA ILE A 144 5.98 17.02 9.13
C ILE A 144 7.10 16.86 10.16
N THR A 145 7.06 15.79 10.96
CA THR A 145 8.04 15.52 12.02
C THR A 145 9.32 14.85 11.50
N ASN A 146 9.29 14.31 10.29
CA ASN A 146 10.41 13.60 9.66
C ASN A 146 10.71 14.19 8.26
N SER A 147 10.66 15.50 8.15
CA SER A 147 10.78 16.23 6.89
C SER A 147 12.14 16.07 6.19
N ASP A 148 13.19 15.74 6.92
CA ASP A 148 14.52 15.51 6.36
C ASP A 148 14.57 14.23 5.50
N ASN A 149 13.80 13.21 5.86
CA ASN A 149 13.72 11.97 5.10
C ASN A 149 12.49 11.91 4.17
N HIS A 150 11.40 12.58 4.57
CA HIS A 150 10.12 12.56 3.86
C HIS A 150 9.54 13.99 3.83
N PRO A 151 10.08 14.90 2.99
CA PRO A 151 9.55 16.25 2.90
C PRO A 151 8.08 16.23 2.43
N PRO A 152 7.17 16.92 3.15
CA PRO A 152 5.80 17.05 2.71
C PRO A 152 5.74 17.90 1.44
N CYS A 153 4.84 17.56 0.52
CA CYS A 153 4.61 18.36 -0.67
C CYS A 153 4.05 19.74 -0.28
N THR A 154 4.49 20.78 -1.00
CA THR A 154 4.05 22.15 -0.78
C THR A 154 2.69 22.42 -1.45
N LYS A 155 2.06 23.53 -1.08
CA LYS A 155 0.83 23.97 -1.76
C LYS A 155 1.05 24.19 -3.26
N GLU A 156 2.17 24.78 -3.65
CA GLU A 156 2.55 25.06 -5.03
C GLU A 156 2.67 23.76 -5.86
N TYR A 157 3.15 22.68 -5.23
CA TYR A 157 3.16 21.35 -5.87
C TYR A 157 1.76 20.91 -6.23
N TYR A 158 0.81 20.98 -5.29
CA TYR A 158 -0.58 20.57 -5.52
C TYR A 158 -1.28 21.46 -6.55
N ASP A 159 -1.08 22.79 -6.48
CA ASP A 159 -1.63 23.73 -7.45
C ASP A 159 -1.11 23.43 -8.88
N THR A 160 0.19 23.19 -9.00
CA THR A 160 0.82 22.82 -10.27
C THR A 160 0.30 21.49 -10.79
N ALA A 161 0.14 20.49 -9.93
CA ALA A 161 -0.40 19.18 -10.31
C ALA A 161 -1.85 19.31 -10.80
N LEU A 162 -2.68 20.03 -10.05
CA LEU A 162 -4.09 20.24 -10.40
C LEU A 162 -4.27 21.05 -11.68
N SER A 163 -3.36 21.98 -11.99
CA SER A 163 -3.41 22.77 -13.25
C SER A 163 -3.24 21.94 -14.52
N LYS A 164 -2.85 20.65 -14.41
CA LYS A 164 -2.75 19.71 -15.54
C LYS A 164 -4.08 19.08 -15.93
N PHE A 165 -5.11 19.30 -15.14
CA PHE A 165 -6.45 18.73 -15.34
C PHE A 165 -7.47 19.82 -15.66
N ASP A 166 -8.57 19.42 -16.30
CA ASP A 166 -9.66 20.34 -16.58
C ASP A 166 -10.26 20.90 -15.28
N ASN A 167 -10.51 22.20 -15.28
CA ASN A 167 -10.98 22.94 -14.10
C ASN A 167 -12.40 22.59 -13.64
N ASN A 168 -13.18 21.91 -14.48
CA ASN A 168 -14.56 21.51 -14.19
C ASN A 168 -14.69 20.15 -13.50
N ARG A 169 -13.57 19.43 -13.29
CA ARG A 169 -13.58 18.13 -12.63
C ARG A 169 -13.62 18.28 -11.10
N THR A 170 -14.38 17.41 -10.45
CA THR A 170 -14.40 17.33 -8.98
C THR A 170 -13.10 16.75 -8.47
N VAL A 171 -12.51 17.38 -7.45
CA VAL A 171 -11.32 16.87 -6.78
C VAL A 171 -11.73 16.17 -5.48
N VAL A 172 -11.42 14.89 -5.37
CA VAL A 172 -11.61 14.10 -4.14
C VAL A 172 -10.28 14.05 -3.41
N VAL A 173 -10.22 14.65 -2.22
CA VAL A 173 -8.99 14.76 -1.43
C VAL A 173 -8.92 13.65 -0.38
N PHE A 174 -7.84 12.90 -0.38
CA PHE A 174 -7.50 11.89 0.62
C PHE A 174 -6.33 12.39 1.46
N SER A 175 -6.50 12.47 2.78
CA SER A 175 -5.45 13.04 3.64
C SER A 175 -5.50 12.50 5.06
N ASP A 176 -4.33 12.43 5.69
CA ASP A 176 -4.15 12.26 7.13
C ASP A 176 -4.24 13.61 7.90
N ASP A 177 -4.31 14.76 7.17
CA ASP A 177 -4.49 16.11 7.71
C ASP A 177 -5.63 16.85 6.95
N PRO A 178 -6.90 16.44 7.13
CA PRO A 178 -8.02 17.04 6.40
C PRO A 178 -8.27 18.50 6.77
N GLN A 179 -7.87 18.92 7.99
CA GLN A 179 -8.02 20.31 8.40
C GLN A 179 -7.08 21.24 7.61
N TRP A 180 -5.84 20.86 7.42
CA TRP A 180 -4.92 21.60 6.56
C TRP A 180 -5.44 21.64 5.11
N CYS A 181 -5.93 20.52 4.59
CA CYS A 181 -6.48 20.48 3.24
C CYS A 181 -7.65 21.46 3.06
N SER A 182 -8.57 21.52 4.03
CA SER A 182 -9.71 22.43 3.97
C SER A 182 -9.30 23.91 4.01
N THR A 183 -8.25 24.24 4.74
CA THR A 183 -7.79 25.63 4.86
C THR A 183 -6.87 26.06 3.71
N CYS A 184 -6.02 25.16 3.22
CA CYS A 184 -4.98 25.53 2.24
C CYS A 184 -5.35 25.24 0.79
N LEU A 185 -6.13 24.17 0.54
CA LEU A 185 -6.46 23.76 -0.84
C LEU A 185 -7.81 24.29 -1.32
N LEU A 186 -8.79 24.45 -0.42
CA LEU A 186 -10.15 24.88 -0.81
C LEU A 186 -10.31 26.40 -0.87
N TYR A 187 -9.45 27.19 -0.22
CA TYR A 187 -9.56 28.65 -0.16
C TYR A 187 -9.06 29.39 -1.40
N THR A 188 -8.48 28.71 -2.38
CA THR A 188 -7.79 29.38 -3.50
C THR A 188 -8.51 29.29 -4.84
N SER A 189 -9.74 28.81 -4.88
CA SER A 189 -10.54 28.82 -6.11
C SER A 189 -11.92 29.42 -5.85
N PRO A 190 -12.30 30.51 -6.52
CA PRO A 190 -13.68 31.01 -6.55
C PRO A 190 -14.57 30.17 -7.46
N SER A 191 -14.23 28.93 -7.72
CA SER A 191 -15.01 27.96 -8.49
C SER A 191 -15.79 27.05 -7.54
N PRO A 192 -17.01 26.61 -7.88
CA PRO A 192 -17.83 25.72 -7.05
C PRO A 192 -17.25 24.29 -7.05
N ARG A 193 -16.03 24.15 -6.51
CA ARG A 193 -15.43 22.86 -6.22
C ARG A 193 -15.79 22.50 -4.79
N ASP A 194 -16.99 21.99 -4.58
CA ASP A 194 -17.34 21.34 -3.32
C ASP A 194 -16.54 20.05 -3.21
N GLY A 195 -15.36 20.14 -2.58
CA GLY A 195 -14.49 18.99 -2.33
C GLY A 195 -15.12 18.07 -1.27
N LEU A 196 -15.31 16.79 -1.62
CA LEU A 196 -15.63 15.77 -0.65
C LEU A 196 -14.35 15.40 0.10
N LEU A 197 -14.32 15.69 1.41
CA LEU A 197 -13.23 15.29 2.30
C LEU A 197 -13.59 13.93 2.93
N SER A 198 -12.82 12.89 2.60
CA SER A 198 -12.90 11.60 3.30
C SER A 198 -11.78 11.48 4.31
N ARG A 199 -12.13 11.21 5.57
CA ARG A 199 -11.16 10.94 6.63
C ARG A 199 -10.77 9.46 6.55
N MET A 200 -9.50 9.17 6.31
CA MET A 200 -8.99 7.83 6.56
C MET A 200 -9.00 7.55 8.07
N PRO A 201 -9.44 6.35 8.51
CA PRO A 201 -9.32 5.98 9.91
C PRO A 201 -7.86 6.11 10.33
N SER A 202 -7.60 6.91 11.36
CA SER A 202 -6.30 6.88 12.01
C SER A 202 -6.23 5.56 12.76
N SER A 203 -5.40 4.63 12.33
CA SER A 203 -4.99 3.54 13.18
C SER A 203 -4.27 4.15 14.39
N ALA A 204 -4.92 4.06 15.55
CA ALA A 204 -4.32 4.37 16.84
C ALA A 204 -3.25 3.34 17.18
#